data_4c9d0ebd07fcd538afdbd5a8e8f59c31
#
_entry.id   4c9d0ebd07fcd538afdbd5a8e8f59c31
#
_cell.length_a   1.000
_cell.length_b   1.000
_cell.length_c   1.000
_cell.angle_alpha   90.00
_cell.angle_beta   90.00
_cell.angle_gamma   90.00
#
_symmetry.space_group_name_H-M   'P 1'
#
loop_
_entity.id
_entity.type
_entity.pdbx_description
1 polymer ?
#
loop_
_entity_poly.entity_id
_entity_poly.type
_entity_poly.pdbx_seq_one_letter_code
_entity_poly.pdbx_strand_id
1 'polypeptide(L)'
;MPRKPLQKRSIATREKLLDAAGALLAEVGVERVSTNLVAAKAGVTPPTLYHYFDDKYALLTALGMRLMEAQNALVPLDPGQDEGVIAKSLLDHVELTRQSPGGPWVMRMLRAVPQLAEVRLSSHRMLTGELVERALALALEPGQDRASLERRARLA
;
A
#
# COMPACT_ATOMS: atom_id res chain seq x y z
N MET A 1 27.19 -17.57 -8.19
CA MET A 1 27.69 -16.23 -8.57
C MET A 1 26.76 -15.18 -8.00
N PRO A 2 27.20 -14.23 -7.18
CA PRO A 2 26.30 -13.36 -6.41
C PRO A 2 25.77 -12.18 -7.25
N ARG A 3 24.52 -12.24 -7.67
CA ARG A 3 23.75 -11.10 -8.25
C ARG A 3 23.25 -10.08 -7.20
N LYS A 4 23.74 -10.14 -5.96
CA LYS A 4 23.23 -9.35 -4.82
C LYS A 4 23.53 -7.84 -4.82
N PRO A 5 24.66 -7.28 -5.31
CA PRO A 5 24.92 -5.85 -5.19
C PRO A 5 24.11 -4.97 -6.13
N LEU A 6 23.84 -5.41 -7.37
CA LEU A 6 23.07 -4.66 -8.37
C LEU A 6 21.59 -4.56 -7.97
N GLN A 7 21.01 -5.65 -7.49
CA GLN A 7 19.61 -5.69 -7.04
C GLN A 7 19.37 -4.79 -5.82
N LYS A 8 20.30 -4.76 -4.84
CA LYS A 8 20.20 -3.86 -3.67
C LYS A 8 20.28 -2.39 -4.07
N ARG A 9 21.16 -2.01 -5.00
CA ARG A 9 21.26 -0.65 -5.51
C ARG A 9 19.99 -0.23 -6.28
N SER A 10 19.44 -1.14 -7.07
CA SER A 10 18.19 -0.91 -7.80
C SER A 10 17.02 -0.67 -6.86
N ILE A 11 16.85 -1.49 -5.82
CA ILE A 11 15.82 -1.29 -4.79
C ILE A 11 16.01 0.05 -4.09
N ALA A 12 17.23 0.37 -3.64
CA ALA A 12 17.52 1.62 -2.95
C ALA A 12 17.21 2.86 -3.82
N THR A 13 17.51 2.79 -5.12
CA THR A 13 17.20 3.88 -6.06
C THR A 13 15.70 4.04 -6.25
N ARG A 14 14.96 2.92 -6.38
CA ARG A 14 13.50 2.94 -6.48
C ARG A 14 12.86 3.58 -5.24
N GLU A 15 13.27 3.17 -4.04
CA GLU A 15 12.77 3.73 -2.78
C GLU A 15 13.09 5.24 -2.66
N LYS A 16 14.30 5.66 -3.05
CA LYS A 16 14.68 7.07 -3.08
C LYS A 16 13.79 7.92 -4.01
N LEU A 17 13.38 7.35 -5.14
CA LEU A 17 12.44 8.00 -6.06
C LEU A 17 11.05 8.12 -5.44
N LEU A 18 10.56 7.07 -4.76
CA LEU A 18 9.27 7.11 -4.08
C LEU A 18 9.27 8.10 -2.90
N ASP A 19 10.35 8.20 -2.13
CA ASP A 19 10.48 9.19 -1.04
C ASP A 19 10.47 10.61 -1.59
N ALA A 20 11.21 10.87 -2.67
CA ALA A 20 11.23 12.16 -3.34
C ALA A 20 9.84 12.54 -3.90
N ALA A 21 9.11 11.57 -4.47
CA ALA A 21 7.76 11.78 -4.97
C ALA A 21 6.79 12.14 -3.83
N GLY A 22 6.86 11.42 -2.69
CA GLY A 22 6.04 11.69 -1.52
C GLY A 22 6.30 13.08 -0.93
N ALA A 23 7.57 13.48 -0.81
CA ALA A 23 7.94 14.81 -0.34
C ALA A 23 7.45 15.92 -1.28
N LEU A 24 7.62 15.75 -2.60
CA LEU A 24 7.12 16.70 -3.59
C LEU A 24 5.59 16.80 -3.59
N LEU A 25 4.90 15.67 -3.42
CA LEU A 25 3.45 15.66 -3.33
C LEU A 25 2.95 16.53 -2.17
N ALA A 26 3.66 16.52 -1.04
CA ALA A 26 3.36 17.38 0.11
C ALA A 26 3.70 18.85 -0.15
N GLU A 27 4.77 19.14 -0.89
CA GLU A 27 5.25 20.51 -1.15
C GLU A 27 4.42 21.24 -2.21
N VAL A 28 4.11 20.56 -3.32
CA VAL A 28 3.54 21.22 -4.50
C VAL A 28 2.18 20.69 -4.95
N GLY A 29 1.70 19.61 -4.34
CA GLY A 29 0.44 18.95 -4.71
C GLY A 29 0.56 18.09 -5.99
N VAL A 30 -0.43 17.23 -6.21
CA VAL A 30 -0.41 16.21 -7.28
C VAL A 30 -0.33 16.81 -8.69
N GLU A 31 -0.94 17.97 -8.91
CA GLU A 31 -0.97 18.61 -10.23
C GLU A 31 0.44 19.03 -10.67
N ARG A 32 1.23 19.57 -9.76
CA ARG A 32 2.58 20.09 -10.04
C ARG A 32 3.70 19.08 -9.92
N VAL A 33 3.45 17.90 -9.36
CA VAL A 33 4.44 16.82 -9.37
C VAL A 33 4.71 16.39 -10.80
N SER A 34 5.99 16.30 -11.17
CA SER A 34 6.46 15.78 -12.46
C SER A 34 7.64 14.82 -12.26
N THR A 35 7.84 13.92 -13.23
CA THR A 35 8.97 12.98 -13.21
C THR A 35 10.32 13.71 -13.17
N ASN A 36 10.45 14.85 -13.86
CA ASN A 36 11.68 15.65 -13.84
C ASN A 36 11.96 16.25 -12.45
N LEU A 37 10.93 16.78 -11.77
CA LEU A 37 11.08 17.29 -10.40
C LEU A 37 11.44 16.17 -9.43
N VAL A 38 10.82 15.00 -9.57
CA VAL A 38 11.14 13.83 -8.73
C VAL A 38 12.56 13.36 -8.97
N ALA A 39 13.01 13.23 -10.22
CA ALA A 39 14.38 12.85 -10.54
C ALA A 39 15.40 13.84 -9.96
N ALA A 40 15.16 15.14 -10.12
CA ALA A 40 16.01 16.20 -9.55
C ALA A 40 16.07 16.10 -8.01
N LYS A 41 14.92 15.98 -7.34
CA LYS A 41 14.84 15.86 -5.88
C LYS A 41 15.51 14.59 -5.37
N ALA A 42 15.40 13.48 -6.10
CA ALA A 42 16.05 12.22 -5.79
C ALA A 42 17.56 12.22 -6.13
N GLY A 43 18.08 13.26 -6.82
CA GLY A 43 19.48 13.33 -7.26
C GLY A 43 19.84 12.25 -8.26
N VAL A 44 18.92 11.92 -9.17
CA VAL A 44 19.13 10.98 -10.30
C VAL A 44 18.78 11.68 -11.61
N THR A 45 19.20 11.09 -12.73
CA THR A 45 18.85 11.61 -14.05
C THR A 45 17.43 11.18 -14.45
N PRO A 46 16.71 11.95 -15.29
CA PRO A 46 15.40 11.52 -15.81
C PRO A 46 15.42 10.14 -16.48
N PRO A 47 16.39 9.78 -17.32
CA PRO A 47 16.49 8.41 -17.87
C PRO A 47 16.57 7.33 -16.78
N THR A 48 17.24 7.61 -15.66
CA THR A 48 17.25 6.68 -14.50
C THR A 48 15.86 6.49 -13.92
N LEU A 49 15.08 7.57 -13.77
CA LEU A 49 13.69 7.46 -13.29
C LEU A 49 12.84 6.62 -14.24
N TYR A 50 12.93 6.88 -15.54
CA TYR A 50 12.16 6.13 -16.56
C TYR A 50 12.56 4.66 -16.69
N HIS A 51 13.70 4.27 -16.16
CA HIS A 51 14.04 2.86 -16.01
C HIS A 51 13.16 2.14 -14.95
N TYR A 52 12.59 2.87 -13.99
CA TYR A 52 11.74 2.31 -12.92
C TYR A 52 10.25 2.57 -13.12
N PHE A 53 9.88 3.67 -13.75
CA PHE A 53 8.51 4.13 -13.90
C PHE A 53 8.29 4.72 -15.28
N ASP A 54 7.33 4.19 -16.00
CA ASP A 54 7.04 4.61 -17.39
C ASP A 54 6.56 6.07 -17.47
N ASP A 55 5.80 6.50 -16.44
CA ASP A 55 5.25 7.83 -16.37
C ASP A 55 4.98 8.29 -14.93
N LYS A 56 4.42 9.49 -14.79
CA LYS A 56 4.00 10.07 -13.51
C LYS A 56 3.00 9.18 -12.76
N TYR A 57 2.03 8.60 -13.46
CA TYR A 57 0.99 7.82 -12.83
C TYR A 57 1.50 6.46 -12.36
N ALA A 58 2.40 5.83 -13.09
CA ALA A 58 3.11 4.63 -12.66
C ALA A 58 3.90 4.87 -11.35
N LEU A 59 4.60 6.01 -11.27
CA LEU A 59 5.31 6.43 -10.07
C LEU A 59 4.35 6.67 -8.88
N LEU A 60 3.26 7.41 -9.10
CA LEU A 60 2.27 7.72 -8.05
C LEU A 60 1.48 6.46 -7.61
N THR A 61 1.20 5.55 -8.53
CA THR A 61 0.63 4.23 -8.23
C THR A 61 1.55 3.44 -7.30
N ALA A 62 2.83 3.34 -7.63
CA ALA A 62 3.80 2.63 -6.80
C ALA A 62 3.98 3.27 -5.42
N LEU A 63 3.93 4.61 -5.32
CA LEU A 63 3.94 5.34 -4.05
C LEU A 63 2.70 5.00 -3.21
N GLY A 64 1.52 4.98 -3.82
CA GLY A 64 0.27 4.59 -3.17
C GLY A 64 0.28 3.15 -2.70
N MET A 65 0.72 2.22 -3.55
CA MET A 65 0.84 0.79 -3.21
C MET A 65 1.77 0.58 -2.02
N ARG A 66 2.95 1.22 -2.01
CA ARG A 66 3.90 1.13 -0.89
C ARG A 66 3.27 1.51 0.46
N LEU A 67 2.50 2.61 0.49
CA LEU A 67 1.81 3.04 1.70
C LEU A 67 0.70 2.06 2.11
N MET A 68 -0.10 1.60 1.15
CA MET A 68 -1.19 0.63 1.40
C MET A 68 -0.65 -0.71 1.92
N GLU A 69 0.41 -1.24 1.32
CA GLU A 69 1.07 -2.47 1.75
C GLU A 69 1.59 -2.35 3.19
N ALA A 70 2.25 -1.24 3.51
CA ALA A 70 2.74 -0.98 4.86
C ALA A 70 1.60 -0.84 5.88
N GLN A 71 0.48 -0.21 5.52
CA GLN A 71 -0.71 -0.13 6.36
C GLN A 71 -1.38 -1.50 6.55
N ASN A 72 -1.52 -2.28 5.49
CA ASN A 72 -2.12 -3.62 5.55
C ASN A 72 -1.33 -4.56 6.47
N ALA A 73 0.00 -4.44 6.50
CA ALA A 73 0.85 -5.23 7.39
C ALA A 73 0.59 -4.97 8.90
N LEU A 74 -0.05 -3.86 9.24
CA LEU A 74 -0.42 -3.52 10.62
C LEU A 74 -1.80 -4.06 11.03
N VAL A 75 -2.61 -4.55 10.07
CA VAL A 75 -3.95 -5.05 10.38
C VAL A 75 -3.84 -6.41 11.08
N PRO A 76 -4.38 -6.56 12.30
CA PRO A 76 -4.47 -7.87 12.92
C PRO A 76 -5.48 -8.72 12.15
N LEU A 77 -4.99 -9.82 11.58
CA LEU A 77 -5.80 -10.72 10.74
C LEU A 77 -6.46 -11.86 11.55
N ASP A 78 -6.32 -11.85 12.88
CA ASP A 78 -6.99 -12.81 13.74
C ASP A 78 -8.36 -12.22 14.16
N PRO A 79 -9.49 -12.82 13.77
CA PRO A 79 -10.82 -12.37 14.15
C PRO A 79 -11.11 -12.41 15.65
N GLY A 80 -10.33 -13.17 16.44
CA GLY A 80 -10.44 -13.28 17.88
C GLY A 80 -9.55 -12.29 18.67
N GLN A 81 -8.95 -11.32 17.99
CA GLN A 81 -8.07 -10.34 18.66
C GLN A 81 -8.80 -9.49 19.68
N ASP A 82 -8.09 -9.23 20.79
CA ASP A 82 -8.50 -8.29 21.83
C ASP A 82 -8.71 -6.87 21.27
N GLU A 83 -9.71 -6.15 21.81
CA GLU A 83 -10.03 -4.77 21.40
C GLU A 83 -8.83 -3.83 21.53
N GLY A 84 -7.96 -4.04 22.50
CA GLY A 84 -6.74 -3.26 22.69
C GLY A 84 -5.75 -3.44 21.54
N VAL A 85 -5.64 -4.64 20.99
CA VAL A 85 -4.79 -4.93 19.81
C VAL A 85 -5.35 -4.22 18.57
N ILE A 86 -6.67 -4.23 18.40
CA ILE A 86 -7.34 -3.52 17.30
C ILE A 86 -7.13 -2.01 17.44
N ALA A 87 -7.36 -1.46 18.63
CA ALA A 87 -7.17 -0.03 18.89
C ALA A 87 -5.72 0.40 18.66
N LYS A 88 -4.75 -0.40 19.11
CA LYS A 88 -3.34 -0.15 18.85
C LYS A 88 -3.03 -0.16 17.35
N SER A 89 -3.53 -1.12 16.62
CA SER A 89 -3.34 -1.20 15.16
C SER A 89 -3.85 0.06 14.44
N LEU A 90 -4.99 0.61 14.86
CA LEU A 90 -5.52 1.86 14.30
C LEU A 90 -4.60 3.05 14.58
N LEU A 91 -4.06 3.15 15.79
CA LEU A 91 -3.09 4.19 16.14
C LEU A 91 -1.79 4.04 15.33
N ASP A 92 -1.28 2.81 15.20
CA ASP A 92 -0.10 2.50 14.42
C ASP A 92 -0.28 2.86 12.93
N HIS A 93 -1.50 2.69 12.35
CA HIS A 93 -1.84 3.14 10.99
C HIS A 93 -1.74 4.66 10.84
N VAL A 94 -2.28 5.40 11.80
CA VAL A 94 -2.22 6.87 11.78
C VAL A 94 -0.77 7.32 11.86
N GLU A 95 0.01 6.74 12.78
CA GLU A 95 1.40 7.10 12.97
C GLU A 95 2.28 6.73 11.77
N LEU A 96 2.11 5.53 11.20
CA LEU A 96 2.77 5.13 9.95
C LEU A 96 2.50 6.12 8.82
N THR A 97 1.22 6.51 8.65
CA THR A 97 0.84 7.47 7.61
C THR A 97 1.52 8.82 7.84
N ARG A 98 1.56 9.29 9.09
CA ARG A 98 2.16 10.57 9.47
C ARG A 98 3.68 10.58 9.25
N GLN A 99 4.36 9.46 9.53
CA GLN A 99 5.82 9.33 9.39
C GLN A 99 6.27 9.04 7.95
N SER A 100 5.39 8.49 7.12
CA SER A 100 5.70 8.19 5.72
C SER A 100 5.91 9.48 4.91
N PRO A 101 6.92 9.56 4.03
CA PRO A 101 7.14 10.73 3.18
C PRO A 101 5.88 11.09 2.38
N GLY A 102 5.29 12.24 2.72
CA GLY A 102 4.05 12.73 2.10
C GLY A 102 2.80 11.89 2.40
N GLY A 103 2.80 10.98 3.38
CA GLY A 103 1.73 10.01 3.64
C GLY A 103 0.30 10.57 3.65
N PRO A 104 -0.01 11.65 4.39
CA PRO A 104 -1.34 12.25 4.37
C PRO A 104 -1.76 12.75 2.98
N TRP A 105 -0.82 13.24 2.19
CA TRP A 105 -1.05 13.69 0.81
C TRP A 105 -1.21 12.52 -0.15
N VAL A 106 -0.49 11.42 0.06
CA VAL A 106 -0.68 10.15 -0.68
C VAL A 106 -2.11 9.66 -0.46
N MET A 107 -2.62 9.64 0.76
CA MET A 107 -4.00 9.25 1.06
C MET A 107 -5.03 10.16 0.39
N ARG A 108 -4.79 11.46 0.36
CA ARG A 108 -5.65 12.42 -0.38
C ARG A 108 -5.62 12.15 -1.88
N MET A 109 -4.42 11.97 -2.45
CA MET A 109 -4.21 11.67 -3.87
C MET A 109 -4.96 10.40 -4.29
N LEU A 110 -4.85 9.32 -3.53
CA LEU A 110 -5.55 8.06 -3.81
C LEU A 110 -7.07 8.18 -3.80
N ARG A 111 -7.61 9.20 -3.12
CA ARG A 111 -9.06 9.49 -3.11
C ARG A 111 -9.48 10.43 -4.22
N ALA A 112 -8.64 11.41 -4.56
CA ALA A 112 -8.97 12.51 -5.46
C ALA A 112 -8.67 12.20 -6.93
N VAL A 113 -7.70 11.31 -7.22
CA VAL A 113 -7.25 11.00 -8.57
C VAL A 113 -7.92 9.69 -9.05
N PRO A 114 -8.88 9.74 -10.00
CA PRO A 114 -9.63 8.56 -10.44
C PRO A 114 -8.75 7.42 -10.95
N GLN A 115 -7.65 7.74 -11.65
CA GLN A 115 -6.69 6.77 -12.18
C GLN A 115 -5.99 5.95 -11.09
N LEU A 116 -5.99 6.44 -9.84
CA LEU A 116 -5.35 5.78 -8.70
C LEU A 116 -6.36 5.09 -7.76
N ALA A 117 -7.66 5.17 -8.06
CA ALA A 117 -8.71 4.57 -7.24
C ALA A 117 -8.52 3.05 -7.08
N GLU A 118 -8.03 2.38 -8.13
CA GLU A 118 -7.80 0.93 -8.12
C GLU A 118 -6.74 0.50 -7.09
N VAL A 119 -5.74 1.33 -6.81
CA VAL A 119 -4.73 1.07 -5.76
C VAL A 119 -5.41 0.85 -4.40
N ARG A 120 -6.34 1.73 -4.05
CA ARG A 120 -7.09 1.65 -2.80
C ARG A 120 -8.07 0.48 -2.79
N LEU A 121 -8.78 0.27 -3.91
CA LEU A 121 -9.77 -0.80 -4.03
C LEU A 121 -9.12 -2.18 -4.01
N SER A 122 -7.99 -2.37 -4.69
CA SER A 122 -7.26 -3.65 -4.68
C SER A 122 -6.69 -3.97 -3.31
N SER A 123 -6.12 -2.98 -2.62
CA SER A 123 -5.66 -3.13 -1.24
C SER A 123 -6.80 -3.55 -0.30
N HIS A 124 -7.95 -2.89 -0.41
CA HIS A 124 -9.13 -3.22 0.39
C HIS A 124 -9.65 -4.64 0.10
N ARG A 125 -9.77 -5.02 -1.17
CA ARG A 125 -10.20 -6.37 -1.57
C ARG A 125 -9.26 -7.46 -1.06
N MET A 126 -7.95 -7.22 -1.12
CA MET A 126 -6.94 -8.16 -0.60
C MET A 126 -7.12 -8.37 0.91
N LEU A 127 -7.19 -7.28 1.66
CA LEU A 127 -7.31 -7.33 3.12
C LEU A 127 -8.63 -7.97 3.59
N THR A 128 -9.76 -7.59 2.97
CA THR A 128 -11.07 -8.19 3.31
C THR A 128 -11.12 -9.66 2.91
N GLY A 129 -10.52 -10.04 1.79
CA GLY A 129 -10.40 -11.44 1.39
C GLY A 129 -9.65 -12.27 2.44
N GLU A 130 -8.50 -11.82 2.91
CA GLU A 130 -7.72 -12.51 3.95
C GLU A 130 -8.50 -12.62 5.28
N LEU A 131 -9.18 -11.57 5.71
CA LEU A 131 -10.01 -11.59 6.92
C LEU A 131 -11.16 -12.60 6.80
N VAL A 132 -11.84 -12.62 5.65
CA VAL A 132 -12.92 -13.59 5.39
C VAL A 132 -12.39 -15.02 5.40
N GLU A 133 -11.27 -15.30 4.72
CA GLU A 133 -10.67 -16.65 4.73
C GLU A 133 -10.32 -17.12 6.14
N ARG A 134 -9.74 -16.26 6.96
CA ARG A 134 -9.39 -16.58 8.35
C ARG A 134 -10.64 -16.77 9.23
N ALA A 135 -11.64 -15.93 9.08
CA ALA A 135 -12.90 -16.07 9.80
C ALA A 135 -13.61 -17.39 9.45
N LEU A 136 -13.63 -17.75 8.16
CA LEU A 136 -14.17 -19.03 7.70
C LEU A 136 -13.39 -20.22 8.26
N ALA A 137 -12.05 -20.15 8.26
CA ALA A 137 -11.20 -21.21 8.81
C ALA A 137 -11.46 -21.46 10.32
N LEU A 138 -11.75 -20.39 11.08
CA LEU A 138 -12.09 -20.49 12.50
C LEU A 138 -13.54 -20.96 12.74
N ALA A 139 -14.45 -20.63 11.84
CA ALA A 139 -15.87 -21.01 11.94
C ALA A 139 -16.15 -22.43 11.45
N LEU A 140 -15.21 -23.07 10.74
CA LEU A 140 -15.34 -24.44 10.26
C LEU A 140 -15.14 -25.43 11.43
N GLU A 141 -16.19 -26.15 11.80
CA GLU A 141 -16.05 -27.30 12.70
C GLU A 141 -15.45 -28.52 11.96
N PRO A 142 -14.82 -29.46 12.69
CA PRO A 142 -14.30 -30.67 12.08
C PRO A 142 -15.39 -31.40 11.29
N GLY A 143 -15.18 -31.57 9.97
CA GLY A 143 -16.13 -32.23 9.07
C GLY A 143 -17.10 -31.32 8.33
N GLN A 144 -17.05 -29.99 8.56
CA GLN A 144 -17.79 -29.00 7.76
C GLN A 144 -16.95 -28.50 6.59
N ASP A 145 -17.59 -28.33 5.43
CA ASP A 145 -16.95 -27.71 4.27
C ASP A 145 -17.34 -26.22 4.13
N ARG A 146 -16.50 -25.47 3.41
CA ARG A 146 -16.70 -24.05 3.12
C ARG A 146 -18.05 -23.77 2.46
N ALA A 147 -18.48 -24.62 1.52
CA ALA A 147 -19.72 -24.45 0.79
C ALA A 147 -20.96 -24.56 1.72
N SER A 148 -20.87 -25.33 2.78
CA SER A 148 -21.87 -25.46 3.82
C SER A 148 -22.05 -24.16 4.64
N LEU A 149 -20.94 -23.50 5.03
CA LEU A 149 -20.97 -22.21 5.72
C LEU A 149 -21.48 -21.06 4.83
N GLU A 150 -21.03 -21.00 3.60
CA GLU A 150 -21.50 -20.00 2.63
C GLU A 150 -23.00 -20.11 2.35
N ARG A 151 -23.55 -21.35 2.28
CA ARG A 151 -25.00 -21.56 2.16
C ARG A 151 -25.75 -21.04 3.38
N ARG A 152 -25.24 -21.28 4.61
CA ARG A 152 -25.87 -20.80 5.85
C ARG A 152 -25.84 -19.29 5.95
N ALA A 153 -24.73 -18.65 5.59
CA ALA A 153 -24.58 -17.20 5.60
C ALA A 153 -25.49 -16.47 4.59
N ARG A 154 -25.91 -17.14 3.49
CA ARG A 154 -26.86 -16.59 2.52
C ARG A 154 -28.31 -16.71 2.95
N LEU A 155 -28.61 -17.49 3.96
CA LEU A 155 -29.97 -17.76 4.45
C LEU A 155 -30.30 -17.00 5.74
N ALA A 156 -29.33 -16.30 6.32
CA ALA A 156 -29.44 -15.41 7.48
C ALA A 156 -29.54 -13.95 7.05
#